data_6bbe4f88fd19071994836a8f3b571766
#
_entry.id   6bbe4f88fd19071994836a8f3b571766
#
_cell.length_a   1.000
_cell.length_b   1.000
_cell.length_c   1.000
_cell.angle_alpha   90.00
_cell.angle_beta   90.00
_cell.angle_gamma   90.00
#
_symmetry.space_group_name_H-M   'P 1'
#
loop_
_entity.id
_entity.type
_entity.pdbx_description
1 polymer ?
#
loop_
_entity_poly.entity_id
_entity_poly.type
_entity_poly.pdbx_seq_one_letter_code
_entity_poly.pdbx_strand_id
1 'polypeptide(L)'
;MNTFHRPRRPGPFLLSAISLAVWSGGTAHAAGAATLPATQVSAATQSEEGYSASSASTASKSDVPLKEEAQSVNVVTPQTIADYNVRSLDDAMKFVSGVSQGNTLGNTKDSLVKRGFGTNDDGSILRDGVRSVVSKNFSATTDRVEVLKGPASLLYGAMEPGGVINVISKQPQYVQSTTLSGSAFSEGGGSFGVDTTGPLGDSGLAYRLVTERQSEDYWRNYGVDQHTLIAPSLSWTGERASLTLAYEYNDYVSPFDRGTVFSGGHPSDISYNKRLDEKWANTVGISETATARFEYQLSDDWKTRLTYGWNNDRYSLSIAQPSTLSGNGVLRRQANGGHYD
;
A
#
# COMPACT_ATOMS: atom_id res chain seq x y z
N MET A 1 -16.10 27.17 -27.16
CA MET A 1 -16.71 25.84 -27.41
C MET A 1 -15.53 24.85 -27.58
N ASN A 2 -14.95 24.39 -26.51
CA ASN A 2 -13.86 23.41 -26.56
C ASN A 2 -14.46 22.06 -26.23
N THR A 3 -14.52 21.19 -27.21
CA THR A 3 -14.92 19.80 -27.07
C THR A 3 -13.84 19.08 -26.24
N PHE A 4 -14.15 18.78 -24.99
CA PHE A 4 -13.33 17.91 -24.18
C PHE A 4 -13.32 16.51 -24.79
N HIS A 5 -12.19 16.12 -25.37
CA HIS A 5 -11.95 14.76 -25.80
C HIS A 5 -11.96 13.85 -24.57
N ARG A 6 -12.93 12.95 -24.50
CA ARG A 6 -12.86 11.82 -23.55
C ARG A 6 -11.62 11.01 -23.91
N PRO A 7 -10.74 10.71 -22.96
CA PRO A 7 -9.69 9.74 -23.23
C PRO A 7 -10.35 8.44 -23.68
N ARG A 8 -9.91 7.92 -24.83
CA ARG A 8 -10.36 6.61 -25.33
C ARG A 8 -9.99 5.60 -24.24
N ARG A 9 -11.00 4.91 -23.72
CA ARG A 9 -10.77 3.69 -22.92
C ARG A 9 -9.85 2.79 -23.75
N PRO A 10 -8.75 2.26 -23.20
CA PRO A 10 -8.04 1.20 -23.88
C PRO A 10 -9.06 0.09 -24.15
N GLY A 11 -9.07 -0.39 -25.39
CA GLY A 11 -9.94 -1.48 -25.81
C GLY A 11 -9.74 -2.69 -24.91
N PRO A 12 -10.72 -3.60 -24.85
CA PRO A 12 -10.57 -4.80 -24.03
C PRO A 12 -9.35 -5.56 -24.55
N PHE A 13 -8.30 -5.60 -23.75
CA PHE A 13 -7.27 -6.61 -23.92
C PHE A 13 -7.97 -7.95 -23.77
N LEU A 14 -7.96 -8.72 -24.84
CA LEU A 14 -8.34 -10.12 -24.84
C LEU A 14 -7.46 -10.83 -23.81
N LEU A 15 -7.95 -10.94 -22.59
CA LEU A 15 -7.47 -11.89 -21.61
C LEU A 15 -7.76 -13.27 -22.18
N SER A 16 -6.75 -13.83 -22.84
CA SER A 16 -6.75 -15.24 -23.16
C SER A 16 -6.94 -16.00 -21.86
N ALA A 17 -8.07 -16.66 -21.71
CA ALA A 17 -8.39 -17.48 -20.55
C ALA A 17 -7.31 -18.54 -20.40
N ILE A 18 -6.42 -18.36 -19.43
CA ILE A 18 -5.57 -19.46 -18.92
C ILE A 18 -6.51 -20.30 -18.06
N SER A 19 -7.03 -21.35 -18.68
CA SER A 19 -7.79 -22.38 -18.00
C SER A 19 -6.84 -23.15 -17.10
N LEU A 20 -6.80 -22.82 -15.80
CA LEU A 20 -6.11 -23.61 -14.80
C LEU A 20 -6.98 -24.85 -14.56
N ALA A 21 -6.60 -25.97 -15.15
CA ALA A 21 -7.18 -27.28 -14.83
C ALA A 21 -6.77 -27.67 -13.39
N VAL A 22 -7.70 -27.60 -12.47
CA VAL A 22 -7.55 -28.20 -11.14
C VAL A 22 -7.67 -29.70 -11.29
N TRP A 23 -6.54 -30.38 -11.22
CA TRP A 23 -6.49 -31.84 -11.15
C TRP A 23 -6.65 -32.26 -9.69
N SER A 24 -7.82 -32.75 -9.34
CA SER A 24 -8.12 -33.42 -8.09
C SER A 24 -7.77 -34.90 -8.21
N GLY A 25 -6.96 -35.42 -7.29
CA GLY A 25 -6.88 -36.83 -6.99
C GLY A 25 -5.47 -37.42 -6.97
N GLY A 26 -4.97 -37.64 -5.79
CA GLY A 26 -3.79 -38.47 -5.54
C GLY A 26 -3.67 -38.74 -4.04
N THR A 27 -3.97 -39.96 -3.63
CA THR A 27 -3.84 -40.44 -2.25
C THR A 27 -2.40 -40.37 -1.79
N ALA A 28 -2.18 -39.62 -0.69
CA ALA A 28 -0.87 -39.46 -0.05
C ALA A 28 -0.49 -40.81 0.63
N HIS A 29 0.60 -41.42 0.18
CA HIS A 29 1.33 -42.40 0.97
C HIS A 29 2.32 -41.64 1.86
N ALA A 30 2.21 -41.88 3.17
CA ALA A 30 3.16 -41.34 4.13
C ALA A 30 4.53 -42.00 3.94
N ALA A 31 5.49 -41.30 3.38
CA ALA A 31 6.90 -41.64 3.42
C ALA A 31 7.53 -41.00 4.65
N GLY A 32 8.32 -41.75 5.41
CA GLY A 32 8.88 -41.39 6.68
C GLY A 32 9.69 -40.09 6.65
N ALA A 33 9.51 -39.28 7.69
CA ALA A 33 10.19 -38.01 7.89
C ALA A 33 11.72 -38.20 8.01
N ALA A 34 12.44 -37.76 6.99
CA ALA A 34 13.87 -37.51 7.11
C ALA A 34 14.02 -36.15 7.80
N THR A 35 14.49 -36.16 9.05
CA THR A 35 14.89 -34.94 9.77
C THR A 35 16.15 -34.37 9.10
N LEU A 36 15.98 -33.36 8.29
CA LEU A 36 17.09 -32.53 7.83
C LEU A 36 17.54 -31.60 8.98
N PRO A 37 18.86 -31.35 9.17
CA PRO A 37 19.32 -30.40 10.15
C PRO A 37 18.76 -29.01 9.77
N ALA A 38 18.09 -28.38 10.71
CA ALA A 38 17.50 -27.06 10.54
C ALA A 38 18.60 -26.00 10.37
N THR A 39 18.99 -25.74 9.14
CA THR A 39 19.60 -24.46 8.79
C THR A 39 18.44 -23.49 8.66
N GLN A 40 18.19 -22.72 9.70
CA GLN A 40 17.20 -21.64 9.66
C GLN A 40 17.72 -20.53 8.74
N VAL A 41 17.47 -20.66 7.46
CA VAL A 41 17.38 -19.46 6.60
C VAL A 41 16.00 -18.86 6.90
N SER A 42 15.96 -17.85 7.76
CA SER A 42 14.74 -17.09 8.06
C SER A 42 14.36 -16.26 6.83
N ALA A 43 13.86 -16.91 5.80
CA ALA A 43 13.38 -16.26 4.58
C ALA A 43 11.86 -16.03 4.60
N ALA A 44 11.19 -16.40 5.68
CA ALA A 44 9.80 -16.04 5.89
C ALA A 44 9.72 -15.34 7.24
N THR A 45 9.59 -14.03 7.23
CA THR A 45 9.03 -13.35 8.39
C THR A 45 7.66 -13.96 8.62
N GLN A 46 7.53 -14.82 9.65
CA GLN A 46 6.21 -15.26 10.10
C GLN A 46 5.43 -13.98 10.35
N SER A 47 4.24 -13.86 9.80
CA SER A 47 3.34 -12.76 10.15
C SER A 47 3.23 -12.78 11.68
N GLU A 48 3.68 -11.70 12.32
CA GLU A 48 3.64 -11.62 13.77
C GLU A 48 2.19 -11.69 14.22
N GLU A 49 1.86 -12.69 15.02
CA GLU A 49 0.53 -12.80 15.61
C GLU A 49 0.44 -11.84 16.80
N GLY A 50 -0.62 -11.01 16.82
CA GLY A 50 -0.92 -10.09 17.91
C GLY A 50 -0.67 -8.62 17.60
N TYR A 51 -0.87 -7.78 18.62
CA TYR A 51 -0.79 -6.31 18.51
C TYR A 51 0.60 -5.74 18.79
N SER A 52 1.56 -6.58 19.12
CA SER A 52 2.92 -6.17 19.43
C SER A 52 3.91 -6.93 18.57
N ALA A 53 4.70 -6.19 17.80
CA ALA A 53 5.77 -6.76 17.00
C ALA A 53 6.97 -7.11 17.88
N SER A 54 7.63 -8.21 17.58
CA SER A 54 8.88 -8.63 18.23
C SER A 54 10.10 -8.02 17.56
N SER A 55 10.05 -7.75 16.27
CA SER A 55 11.16 -7.21 15.47
C SER A 55 10.68 -6.21 14.42
N ALA A 56 11.59 -5.43 13.86
CA ALA A 56 11.33 -4.57 12.72
C ALA A 56 12.61 -4.42 11.88
N SER A 57 12.45 -4.43 10.56
CA SER A 57 13.58 -4.35 9.64
C SER A 57 13.99 -2.92 9.29
N THR A 58 13.18 -1.93 9.61
CA THR A 58 13.39 -0.54 9.16
C THR A 58 14.52 0.17 9.90
N ALA A 59 14.78 -0.14 11.17
CA ALA A 59 15.81 0.55 11.96
C ALA A 59 17.23 0.09 11.63
N SER A 60 17.48 -1.23 11.68
CA SER A 60 18.83 -1.80 11.51
C SER A 60 19.03 -2.51 10.18
N LYS A 61 17.96 -2.68 9.36
CA LYS A 61 17.94 -3.54 8.18
C LYS A 61 18.26 -5.01 8.49
N SER A 62 18.09 -5.41 9.74
CA SER A 62 18.32 -6.76 10.26
C SER A 62 17.17 -7.16 11.17
N ASP A 63 17.11 -8.45 11.53
CA ASP A 63 16.03 -9.00 12.34
C ASP A 63 16.36 -8.90 13.86
N VAL A 64 16.82 -7.72 14.31
CA VAL A 64 17.09 -7.46 15.73
C VAL A 64 15.77 -7.30 16.48
N PRO A 65 15.63 -7.87 17.68
CA PRO A 65 14.47 -7.64 18.51
C PRO A 65 14.24 -6.16 18.81
N LEU A 66 12.99 -5.68 18.71
CA LEU A 66 12.66 -4.26 18.92
C LEU A 66 13.13 -3.70 20.26
N LYS A 67 13.18 -4.53 21.31
CA LYS A 67 13.68 -4.13 22.64
C LYS A 67 15.20 -3.88 22.68
N GLU A 68 15.93 -4.36 21.70
CA GLU A 68 17.38 -4.20 21.55
C GLU A 68 17.74 -3.13 20.50
N GLU A 69 16.73 -2.62 19.78
CA GLU A 69 16.92 -1.52 18.83
C GLU A 69 17.21 -0.20 19.56
N ALA A 70 18.29 0.46 19.14
CA ALA A 70 18.68 1.77 19.70
C ALA A 70 17.78 2.93 19.22
N GLN A 71 16.93 2.69 18.24
CA GLN A 71 16.04 3.67 17.65
C GLN A 71 14.56 3.37 17.98
N SER A 72 13.75 4.42 18.04
CA SER A 72 12.32 4.27 18.29
C SER A 72 11.58 3.83 17.04
N VAL A 73 11.09 2.60 17.04
CA VAL A 73 10.26 2.04 15.96
C VAL A 73 8.87 1.72 16.51
N ASN A 74 7.85 2.10 15.77
CA ASN A 74 6.48 1.63 15.98
C ASN A 74 6.09 0.72 14.82
N VAL A 75 5.40 -0.36 15.12
CA VAL A 75 4.87 -1.29 14.13
C VAL A 75 3.36 -1.36 14.25
N VAL A 76 2.67 -1.09 13.17
CA VAL A 76 1.24 -1.39 13.00
C VAL A 76 1.17 -2.80 12.44
N THR A 77 0.82 -3.75 13.28
CA THR A 77 0.89 -5.19 12.99
C THR A 77 -0.21 -5.65 12.03
N PRO A 78 -0.06 -6.81 11.38
CA PRO A 78 -1.11 -7.42 10.56
C PRO A 78 -2.42 -7.60 11.33
N GLN A 79 -2.33 -7.99 12.61
CA GLN A 79 -3.50 -8.12 13.49
C GLN A 79 -4.22 -6.78 13.70
N THR A 80 -3.45 -5.70 13.94
CA THR A 80 -4.02 -4.34 14.05
C THR A 80 -4.71 -3.94 12.76
N ILE A 81 -4.08 -4.18 11.61
CA ILE A 81 -4.64 -3.87 10.29
C ILE A 81 -5.97 -4.60 10.08
N ALA A 82 -6.02 -5.89 10.39
CA ALA A 82 -7.20 -6.71 10.21
C ALA A 82 -8.34 -6.33 11.16
N ASP A 83 -8.09 -6.23 12.46
CA ASP A 83 -9.13 -6.03 13.47
C ASP A 83 -9.72 -4.62 13.46
N TYR A 84 -8.92 -3.62 13.10
CA TYR A 84 -9.39 -2.25 12.96
C TYR A 84 -9.78 -1.86 11.54
N ASN A 85 -9.76 -2.84 10.60
CA ASN A 85 -10.10 -2.61 9.19
C ASN A 85 -9.36 -1.40 8.60
N VAL A 86 -8.03 -1.38 8.79
CA VAL A 86 -7.17 -0.30 8.29
C VAL A 86 -7.14 -0.36 6.77
N ARG A 87 -7.55 0.72 6.11
CA ARG A 87 -7.73 0.78 4.65
C ARG A 87 -6.83 1.80 3.96
N SER A 88 -6.11 2.60 4.73
CA SER A 88 -5.22 3.62 4.22
C SER A 88 -3.99 3.78 5.11
N LEU A 89 -2.96 4.41 4.57
CA LEU A 89 -1.78 4.75 5.36
C LEU A 89 -2.13 5.76 6.48
N ASP A 90 -3.07 6.67 6.22
CA ASP A 90 -3.58 7.59 7.24
C ASP A 90 -4.26 6.86 8.40
N ASP A 91 -5.05 5.81 8.10
CA ASP A 91 -5.67 4.97 9.13
C ASP A 91 -4.61 4.25 9.96
N ALA A 92 -3.60 3.69 9.33
CA ALA A 92 -2.50 3.03 10.02
C ALA A 92 -1.78 3.99 10.98
N MET A 93 -1.62 5.26 10.60
CA MET A 93 -0.94 6.25 11.42
C MET A 93 -1.74 6.69 12.67
N LYS A 94 -3.02 6.39 12.77
CA LYS A 94 -3.82 6.61 13.99
C LYS A 94 -3.29 5.80 15.19
N PHE A 95 -2.57 4.72 14.93
CA PHE A 95 -1.90 3.88 15.94
C PHE A 95 -0.47 4.32 16.26
N VAL A 96 0.03 5.38 15.63
CA VAL A 96 1.41 5.83 15.77
C VAL A 96 1.46 7.25 16.31
N SER A 97 1.99 7.42 17.54
CA SER A 97 2.14 8.73 18.13
C SER A 97 3.16 9.60 17.39
N GLY A 98 2.88 10.91 17.28
CA GLY A 98 3.78 11.87 16.64
C GLY A 98 3.75 11.84 15.10
N VAL A 99 2.79 11.16 14.52
CA VAL A 99 2.46 11.21 13.08
C VAL A 99 1.03 11.72 12.93
N SER A 100 0.82 12.63 12.00
CA SER A 100 -0.49 13.17 11.69
C SER A 100 -0.64 13.37 10.18
N GLN A 101 -1.88 13.38 9.73
CA GLN A 101 -2.19 13.66 8.34
C GLN A 101 -1.80 15.10 7.99
N GLY A 102 -1.17 15.28 6.85
CA GLY A 102 -0.89 16.56 6.23
C GLY A 102 -1.92 16.91 5.15
N ASN A 103 -1.51 17.73 4.19
CA ASN A 103 -2.37 18.11 3.06
C ASN A 103 -2.30 17.05 1.96
N THR A 104 -3.32 16.22 1.86
CA THR A 104 -3.43 15.13 0.86
C THR A 104 -3.73 15.61 -0.57
N LEU A 105 -3.77 16.91 -0.80
CA LEU A 105 -4.09 17.53 -2.09
C LEU A 105 -5.41 16.98 -2.67
N GLY A 106 -6.48 17.05 -1.87
CA GLY A 106 -7.80 16.55 -2.31
C GLY A 106 -7.93 15.04 -2.37
N ASN A 107 -7.24 14.32 -1.49
CA ASN A 107 -7.14 12.88 -1.45
C ASN A 107 -6.32 12.23 -2.58
N THR A 108 -5.50 13.01 -3.29
CA THR A 108 -4.69 12.50 -4.40
C THR A 108 -3.51 11.65 -3.92
N LYS A 109 -2.89 12.04 -2.80
CA LYS A 109 -1.66 11.39 -2.29
C LYS A 109 -1.67 11.23 -0.78
N ASP A 110 -0.87 10.28 -0.29
CA ASP A 110 -0.52 10.21 1.13
C ASP A 110 0.27 11.46 1.51
N SER A 111 -0.08 12.05 2.64
CA SER A 111 0.62 13.23 3.18
C SER A 111 0.66 13.15 4.69
N LEU A 112 1.85 12.93 5.25
CA LEU A 112 2.04 12.62 6.65
C LEU A 112 3.11 13.54 7.25
N VAL A 113 2.75 14.22 8.32
CA VAL A 113 3.67 15.01 9.13
C VAL A 113 4.21 14.17 10.26
N LYS A 114 5.52 13.99 10.34
CA LYS A 114 6.23 13.16 11.31
C LYS A 114 6.99 14.05 12.28
N ARG A 115 6.55 14.11 13.55
CA ARG A 115 7.20 14.91 14.60
C ARG A 115 7.36 16.39 14.21
N GLY A 116 6.37 16.94 13.49
CA GLY A 116 6.40 18.33 12.99
C GLY A 116 7.16 18.55 11.69
N PHE A 117 7.79 17.49 11.14
CA PHE A 117 8.45 17.53 9.84
C PHE A 117 7.59 16.85 8.79
N GLY A 118 7.59 17.42 7.62
CA GLY A 118 7.18 16.64 6.53
C GLY A 118 6.16 17.12 5.59
N THR A 119 6.62 16.90 4.39
CA THR A 119 5.82 16.45 3.26
C THR A 119 6.43 15.12 2.82
N ASN A 120 5.67 14.26 2.15
CA ASN A 120 6.20 13.00 1.66
C ASN A 120 7.09 13.16 0.43
N ASP A 121 7.24 14.38 -0.07
CA ASP A 121 8.07 14.70 -1.24
C ASP A 121 9.59 14.54 -0.95
N ASP A 122 9.96 14.33 0.32
CA ASP A 122 11.32 14.03 0.76
C ASP A 122 11.72 12.54 0.59
N GLY A 123 10.81 11.70 0.10
CA GLY A 123 11.03 10.26 -0.05
C GLY A 123 11.04 9.48 1.26
N SER A 124 10.41 10.00 2.30
CA SER A 124 10.34 9.35 3.62
C SER A 124 9.27 8.27 3.73
N ILE A 125 8.48 8.04 2.68
CA ILE A 125 7.64 6.86 2.55
C ILE A 125 8.39 5.82 1.72
N LEU A 126 8.55 4.65 2.30
CA LEU A 126 9.22 3.51 1.68
C LEU A 126 8.21 2.37 1.47
N ARG A 127 8.49 1.55 0.50
CA ARG A 127 7.89 0.25 0.34
C ARG A 127 8.99 -0.81 0.30
N ASP A 128 8.93 -1.78 1.19
CA ASP A 128 9.95 -2.83 1.36
C ASP A 128 11.40 -2.28 1.46
N GLY A 129 11.55 -1.11 2.09
CA GLY A 129 12.83 -0.43 2.27
C GLY A 129 13.32 0.37 1.07
N VAL A 130 12.56 0.46 -0.01
CA VAL A 130 12.84 1.29 -1.20
C VAL A 130 11.94 2.52 -1.18
N ARG A 131 12.45 3.67 -1.60
CA ARG A 131 11.65 4.90 -1.72
C ARG A 131 10.49 4.69 -2.68
N SER A 132 9.30 5.06 -2.23
CA SER A 132 8.09 4.99 -3.02
C SER A 132 7.71 6.38 -3.55
N VAL A 133 7.34 6.44 -4.82
CA VAL A 133 6.82 7.63 -5.48
C VAL A 133 5.33 7.52 -5.81
N VAL A 134 4.71 6.36 -5.52
CA VAL A 134 3.28 6.20 -5.78
C VAL A 134 2.44 7.06 -4.83
N SER A 135 1.34 7.55 -5.33
CA SER A 135 0.46 8.49 -4.61
C SER A 135 -0.16 7.87 -3.36
N LYS A 136 -0.54 6.58 -3.43
CA LYS A 136 -1.10 5.82 -2.32
C LYS A 136 -0.27 4.57 -2.07
N ASN A 137 0.22 4.42 -0.85
CA ASN A 137 1.20 3.38 -0.50
C ASN A 137 0.59 2.19 0.25
N PHE A 138 -0.64 2.30 0.71
CA PHE A 138 -1.34 1.22 1.42
C PHE A 138 -2.29 0.49 0.48
N SER A 139 -2.25 -0.83 0.48
CA SER A 139 -3.11 -1.69 -0.34
C SER A 139 -3.38 -3.03 0.37
N ALA A 140 -4.19 -3.90 -0.21
CA ALA A 140 -4.43 -5.25 0.29
C ALA A 140 -3.15 -6.12 0.34
N THR A 141 -2.07 -5.69 -0.32
CA THR A 141 -0.76 -6.35 -0.20
C THR A 141 0.02 -5.95 1.04
N THR A 142 -0.42 -4.95 1.80
CA THR A 142 0.27 -4.50 3.02
C THR A 142 0.18 -5.57 4.09
N ASP A 143 1.33 -6.03 4.57
CA ASP A 143 1.45 -6.91 5.72
C ASP A 143 1.43 -6.10 7.02
N ARG A 144 2.32 -5.13 7.14
CA ARG A 144 2.45 -4.24 8.29
C ARG A 144 3.04 -2.89 7.89
N VAL A 145 2.97 -1.92 8.80
CA VAL A 145 3.61 -0.62 8.60
C VAL A 145 4.59 -0.37 9.74
N GLU A 146 5.84 -0.14 9.39
CA GLU A 146 6.91 0.18 10.34
C GLU A 146 7.23 1.68 10.29
N VAL A 147 7.27 2.35 11.43
CA VAL A 147 7.56 3.77 11.54
C VAL A 147 8.80 3.98 12.39
N LEU A 148 9.89 4.31 11.73
CA LEU A 148 11.14 4.71 12.37
C LEU A 148 11.07 6.19 12.70
N LYS A 149 11.17 6.55 13.98
CA LYS A 149 11.09 7.93 14.48
C LYS A 149 12.47 8.52 14.67
N GLY A 150 12.75 9.62 13.99
CA GLY A 150 14.01 10.34 14.10
C GLY A 150 14.87 10.24 12.83
N PRO A 151 16.11 10.72 12.86
CA PRO A 151 16.98 10.76 11.68
C PRO A 151 17.25 9.36 11.13
N ALA A 152 16.95 9.17 9.85
CA ALA A 152 17.15 7.90 9.14
C ALA A 152 18.10 8.03 7.95
N SER A 153 18.75 9.18 7.79
CA SER A 153 19.56 9.51 6.63
C SER A 153 20.76 8.60 6.43
N LEU A 154 21.29 8.02 7.51
CA LEU A 154 22.38 7.05 7.43
C LEU A 154 21.99 5.79 6.62
N LEU A 155 20.74 5.34 6.76
CA LEU A 155 20.25 4.10 6.15
C LEU A 155 19.53 4.34 4.82
N TYR A 156 18.89 5.49 4.66
CA TYR A 156 17.95 5.77 3.58
C TYR A 156 18.32 7.01 2.75
N GLY A 157 19.45 7.67 3.07
CA GLY A 157 19.91 8.85 2.36
C GLY A 157 19.20 10.13 2.80
N ALA A 158 19.36 11.20 2.02
CA ALA A 158 18.85 12.53 2.36
C ALA A 158 17.32 12.52 2.49
N MET A 159 16.83 12.95 3.66
CA MET A 159 15.41 13.11 4.00
C MET A 159 15.25 13.97 5.26
N GLU A 160 14.03 14.39 5.55
CA GLU A 160 13.72 15.14 6.75
C GLU A 160 13.93 14.32 8.04
N PRO A 161 14.31 14.98 9.17
CA PRO A 161 14.66 14.27 10.40
C PRO A 161 13.46 13.73 11.19
N GLY A 162 12.24 13.91 10.69
CA GLY A 162 11.01 13.43 11.34
C GLY A 162 10.92 11.91 11.47
N GLY A 163 11.46 11.20 10.50
CA GLY A 163 11.43 9.73 10.44
C GLY A 163 11.02 9.16 9.10
N VAL A 164 10.92 7.84 9.05
CA VAL A 164 10.57 7.05 7.87
C VAL A 164 9.35 6.21 8.15
N ILE A 165 8.46 6.11 7.19
CA ILE A 165 7.33 5.18 7.17
C ILE A 165 7.63 4.14 6.11
N ASN A 166 7.71 2.88 6.51
CA ASN A 166 8.01 1.77 5.62
C ASN A 166 6.82 0.80 5.58
N VAL A 167 6.18 0.72 4.42
CA VAL A 167 5.10 -0.24 4.16
C VAL A 167 5.74 -1.55 3.75
N ILE A 168 5.50 -2.59 4.54
CA ILE A 168 6.03 -3.93 4.29
C ILE A 168 4.95 -4.74 3.57
N SER A 169 5.33 -5.33 2.46
CA SER A 169 4.44 -6.14 1.63
C SER A 169 4.39 -7.59 2.12
N LYS A 170 3.22 -8.21 1.98
CA LYS A 170 3.01 -9.65 2.20
C LYS A 170 3.93 -10.46 1.31
N GLN A 171 4.63 -11.43 1.88
CA GLN A 171 5.58 -12.29 1.17
C GLN A 171 4.95 -13.64 0.82
N PRO A 172 5.38 -14.31 -0.26
CA PRO A 172 5.04 -15.71 -0.53
C PRO A 172 5.37 -16.61 0.66
N GLN A 173 4.49 -17.56 0.96
CA GLN A 173 4.64 -18.50 2.07
C GLN A 173 4.76 -19.93 1.54
N TYR A 174 5.51 -20.75 2.25
CA TYR A 174 5.70 -22.18 1.92
C TYR A 174 4.62 -23.09 2.54
N VAL A 175 3.60 -22.49 3.15
CA VAL A 175 2.39 -23.16 3.62
C VAL A 175 1.23 -22.68 2.77
N GLN A 176 0.47 -23.64 2.23
CA GLN A 176 -0.71 -23.32 1.41
C GLN A 176 -1.75 -22.60 2.26
N SER A 177 -2.14 -21.42 1.82
CA SER A 177 -3.20 -20.63 2.44
C SER A 177 -3.99 -19.86 1.38
N THR A 178 -5.29 -19.74 1.60
CA THR A 178 -6.16 -18.90 0.76
C THR A 178 -7.17 -18.20 1.65
N THR A 179 -7.15 -16.88 1.58
CA THR A 179 -8.09 -16.01 2.29
C THR A 179 -8.99 -15.32 1.27
N LEU A 180 -10.29 -15.43 1.47
CA LEU A 180 -11.29 -14.65 0.76
C LEU A 180 -11.78 -13.54 1.69
N SER A 181 -11.80 -12.32 1.20
CA SER A 181 -12.29 -11.16 1.94
C SER A 181 -13.45 -10.51 1.20
N GLY A 182 -14.39 -9.98 1.95
CA GLY A 182 -15.51 -9.22 1.41
C GLY A 182 -16.01 -8.22 2.41
N SER A 183 -16.31 -7.01 1.96
CA SER A 183 -16.84 -5.93 2.79
C SER A 183 -18.02 -5.27 2.10
N ALA A 184 -18.99 -4.85 2.89
CA ALA A 184 -20.07 -3.95 2.47
C ALA A 184 -19.91 -2.62 3.22
N PHE A 185 -20.07 -1.51 2.53
CA PHE A 185 -19.83 -0.18 3.09
C PHE A 185 -21.16 0.53 3.41
N SER A 186 -21.17 1.30 4.49
CA SER A 186 -22.37 2.03 4.95
C SER A 186 -22.84 3.07 3.95
N GLU A 187 -21.92 3.66 3.19
CA GLU A 187 -22.21 4.67 2.18
C GLU A 187 -22.73 4.06 0.86
N GLY A 188 -22.62 2.74 0.72
CA GLY A 188 -22.95 1.97 -0.47
C GLY A 188 -21.74 1.31 -1.12
N GLY A 189 -22.00 0.23 -1.86
CA GLY A 189 -20.93 -0.54 -2.49
C GLY A 189 -20.25 -1.56 -1.60
N GLY A 190 -19.07 -2.02 -2.01
CA GLY A 190 -18.33 -3.05 -1.28
C GLY A 190 -16.98 -3.38 -1.90
N SER A 191 -16.29 -4.33 -1.29
CA SER A 191 -15.06 -4.91 -1.82
C SER A 191 -15.09 -6.42 -1.81
N PHE A 192 -14.29 -7.01 -2.69
CA PHE A 192 -14.01 -8.43 -2.71
C PHE A 192 -12.53 -8.64 -3.02
N GLY A 193 -11.88 -9.51 -2.25
CA GLY A 193 -10.46 -9.80 -2.40
C GLY A 193 -10.16 -11.29 -2.27
N VAL A 194 -9.05 -11.69 -2.90
CA VAL A 194 -8.46 -13.02 -2.81
C VAL A 194 -6.98 -12.86 -2.51
N ASP A 195 -6.51 -13.55 -1.49
CA ASP A 195 -5.10 -13.63 -1.12
C ASP A 195 -4.74 -15.13 -1.02
N THR A 196 -3.99 -15.63 -1.99
CA THR A 196 -3.58 -17.04 -2.03
C THR A 196 -2.08 -17.16 -2.11
N THR A 197 -1.52 -18.07 -1.33
CA THR A 197 -0.09 -18.33 -1.27
C THR A 197 0.18 -19.83 -1.07
N GLY A 198 1.34 -20.30 -1.46
CA GLY A 198 1.75 -21.68 -1.23
C GLY A 198 3.02 -22.07 -1.98
N PRO A 199 3.57 -23.26 -1.69
CA PRO A 199 4.72 -23.80 -2.39
C PRO A 199 4.37 -24.25 -3.81
N LEU A 200 5.35 -24.24 -4.69
CA LEU A 200 5.28 -24.82 -6.04
C LEU A 200 6.09 -26.13 -6.08
N GLY A 201 5.49 -27.20 -5.59
CA GLY A 201 6.17 -28.50 -5.44
C GLY A 201 7.34 -28.42 -4.46
N ASP A 202 8.35 -29.28 -4.67
CA ASP A 202 9.55 -29.38 -3.83
C ASP A 202 10.73 -28.53 -4.36
N SER A 203 10.45 -27.54 -5.19
CA SER A 203 11.46 -26.75 -5.92
C SER A 203 12.09 -25.63 -5.11
N GLY A 204 11.68 -25.40 -3.86
CA GLY A 204 12.05 -24.21 -3.09
C GLY A 204 11.37 -22.92 -3.58
N LEU A 205 10.38 -23.04 -4.47
CA LEU A 205 9.58 -21.93 -4.95
C LEU A 205 8.28 -21.82 -4.16
N ALA A 206 7.88 -20.58 -3.85
CA ALA A 206 6.57 -20.24 -3.31
C ALA A 206 5.98 -19.06 -4.08
N TYR A 207 4.67 -19.08 -4.25
CA TYR A 207 3.92 -18.00 -4.89
C TYR A 207 3.01 -17.29 -3.90
N ARG A 208 2.65 -16.04 -4.21
CA ARG A 208 1.48 -15.35 -3.64
C ARG A 208 0.81 -14.54 -4.73
N LEU A 209 -0.51 -14.55 -4.71
CA LEU A 209 -1.33 -13.68 -5.55
C LEU A 209 -2.35 -12.98 -4.64
N VAL A 210 -2.28 -11.65 -4.60
CA VAL A 210 -3.29 -10.81 -3.95
C VAL A 210 -4.06 -10.07 -5.03
N THR A 211 -5.38 -10.16 -4.97
CA THR A 211 -6.26 -9.40 -5.86
C THR A 211 -7.38 -8.76 -5.05
N GLU A 212 -7.75 -7.56 -5.40
CA GLU A 212 -8.89 -6.87 -4.79
C GLU A 212 -9.63 -6.02 -5.82
N ARG A 213 -10.93 -6.01 -5.72
CA ARG A 213 -11.80 -5.03 -6.39
C ARG A 213 -12.64 -4.35 -5.34
N GLN A 214 -12.55 -3.03 -5.30
CA GLN A 214 -13.39 -2.18 -4.45
C GLN A 214 -14.20 -1.22 -5.32
N SER A 215 -15.42 -0.94 -4.90
CA SER A 215 -16.25 0.17 -5.39
C SER A 215 -17.09 0.64 -4.21
N GLU A 216 -16.90 1.87 -3.80
CA GLU A 216 -17.54 2.48 -2.63
C GLU A 216 -18.09 3.84 -3.02
N ASP A 217 -19.34 4.12 -2.64
CA ASP A 217 -19.87 5.46 -2.75
C ASP A 217 -19.14 6.38 -1.77
N TYR A 218 -18.81 7.56 -2.26
CA TYR A 218 -18.06 8.51 -1.43
C TYR A 218 -18.92 9.00 -0.27
N TRP A 219 -18.35 9.12 0.91
CA TRP A 219 -19.05 9.49 2.15
C TRP A 219 -19.78 10.83 2.10
N ARG A 220 -19.47 11.69 1.14
CA ARG A 220 -20.24 12.89 0.82
C ARG A 220 -21.29 12.58 -0.26
N ASN A 221 -22.15 13.53 -0.51
CA ASN A 221 -23.37 13.41 -1.31
C ASN A 221 -23.19 12.92 -2.77
N TYR A 222 -21.96 12.81 -3.29
CA TYR A 222 -21.64 12.19 -4.58
C TYR A 222 -20.16 11.88 -4.71
N GLY A 223 -19.85 10.96 -5.60
CA GLY A 223 -18.53 10.47 -5.92
C GLY A 223 -18.44 8.97 -5.71
N VAL A 224 -17.44 8.35 -6.26
CA VAL A 224 -17.15 6.92 -6.10
C VAL A 224 -15.65 6.75 -5.93
N ASP A 225 -15.25 5.96 -4.95
CA ASP A 225 -13.88 5.50 -4.77
C ASP A 225 -13.79 4.05 -5.25
N GLN A 226 -12.96 3.80 -6.25
CA GLN A 226 -12.83 2.49 -6.88
C GLN A 226 -11.38 2.15 -7.09
N HIS A 227 -11.05 0.88 -6.89
CA HIS A 227 -9.77 0.37 -7.36
C HIS A 227 -9.84 -1.10 -7.76
N THR A 228 -8.88 -1.50 -8.59
CA THR A 228 -8.61 -2.89 -8.93
C THR A 228 -7.14 -3.15 -8.72
N LEU A 229 -6.85 -4.05 -7.79
CA LEU A 229 -5.51 -4.46 -7.44
C LEU A 229 -5.24 -5.87 -7.97
N ILE A 230 -4.06 -6.07 -8.57
CA ILE A 230 -3.53 -7.39 -8.96
C ILE A 230 -2.04 -7.40 -8.60
N ALA A 231 -1.66 -8.30 -7.71
CA ALA A 231 -0.31 -8.33 -7.17
C ALA A 231 0.24 -9.76 -7.05
N PRO A 232 0.88 -10.27 -8.11
CA PRO A 232 1.62 -11.52 -8.07
C PRO A 232 2.99 -11.33 -7.43
N SER A 233 3.44 -12.33 -6.68
CA SER A 233 4.81 -12.43 -6.19
C SER A 233 5.31 -13.88 -6.18
N LEU A 234 6.61 -14.03 -6.28
CA LEU A 234 7.30 -15.32 -6.32
C LEU A 234 8.54 -15.24 -5.45
N SER A 235 8.74 -16.24 -4.61
CA SER A 235 9.96 -16.41 -3.83
C SER A 235 10.62 -17.74 -4.14
N TRP A 236 11.92 -17.75 -4.22
CA TRP A 236 12.75 -18.94 -4.26
C TRP A 236 13.71 -18.94 -3.09
N THR A 237 13.83 -20.06 -2.42
CA THR A 237 14.77 -20.26 -1.31
C THR A 237 15.60 -21.50 -1.57
N GLY A 238 16.92 -21.31 -1.68
CA GLY A 238 17.94 -22.36 -1.73
C GLY A 238 18.70 -22.42 -0.40
N GLU A 239 19.78 -23.21 -0.38
CA GLU A 239 20.57 -23.43 0.84
C GLU A 239 21.23 -22.15 1.39
N ARG A 240 21.74 -21.27 0.54
CA ARG A 240 22.48 -20.07 0.91
C ARG A 240 21.97 -18.80 0.25
N ALA A 241 20.96 -18.91 -0.61
CA ALA A 241 20.43 -17.79 -1.36
C ALA A 241 18.91 -17.80 -1.36
N SER A 242 18.32 -16.61 -1.39
CA SER A 242 16.91 -16.44 -1.67
C SER A 242 16.69 -15.29 -2.65
N LEU A 243 15.64 -15.40 -3.44
CA LEU A 243 15.19 -14.36 -4.37
C LEU A 243 13.70 -14.19 -4.22
N THR A 244 13.25 -12.96 -4.02
CA THR A 244 11.83 -12.61 -4.05
C THR A 244 11.59 -11.57 -5.13
N LEU A 245 10.62 -11.83 -5.98
CA LEU A 245 10.12 -10.94 -7.01
C LEU A 245 8.65 -10.61 -6.71
N ALA A 246 8.29 -9.34 -6.74
CA ALA A 246 6.93 -8.91 -6.55
C ALA A 246 6.57 -7.82 -7.56
N TYR A 247 5.33 -7.85 -8.01
CA TYR A 247 4.74 -6.82 -8.86
C TYR A 247 3.36 -6.48 -8.33
N GLU A 248 3.00 -5.20 -8.36
CA GLU A 248 1.68 -4.71 -8.01
C GLU A 248 1.20 -3.75 -9.08
N TYR A 249 0.00 -3.99 -9.55
CA TYR A 249 -0.76 -3.13 -10.45
C TYR A 249 -2.03 -2.67 -9.74
N ASN A 250 -2.28 -1.36 -9.73
CA ASN A 250 -3.48 -0.78 -9.13
C ASN A 250 -4.07 0.28 -10.08
N ASP A 251 -5.26 0.02 -10.60
CA ASP A 251 -6.09 0.97 -11.36
C ASP A 251 -7.10 1.59 -10.40
N TYR A 252 -7.17 2.91 -10.33
CA TYR A 252 -8.00 3.59 -9.34
C TYR A 252 -8.74 4.82 -9.87
N VAL A 253 -9.89 5.08 -9.26
CA VAL A 253 -10.66 6.32 -9.40
C VAL A 253 -11.00 6.79 -7.99
N SER A 254 -10.69 8.04 -7.68
CA SER A 254 -10.99 8.63 -6.37
C SER A 254 -11.54 10.05 -6.53
N PRO A 255 -12.51 10.49 -5.72
CA PRO A 255 -12.99 11.86 -5.75
C PRO A 255 -11.87 12.84 -5.38
N PHE A 256 -11.74 13.92 -6.17
CA PHE A 256 -10.87 15.03 -5.82
C PHE A 256 -11.65 16.02 -4.95
N ASP A 257 -11.44 16.00 -3.65
CA ASP A 257 -12.21 16.79 -2.69
C ASP A 257 -11.31 17.67 -1.81
N ARG A 258 -11.43 18.98 -1.95
CA ARG A 258 -10.68 19.97 -1.18
C ARG A 258 -11.40 20.44 0.08
N GLY A 259 -12.54 19.83 0.39
CA GLY A 259 -13.30 20.16 1.59
C GLY A 259 -14.22 21.36 1.43
N THR A 260 -14.25 22.25 2.43
CA THR A 260 -15.11 23.42 2.47
C THR A 260 -14.36 24.71 2.13
N VAL A 261 -15.12 25.81 1.97
CA VAL A 261 -14.58 27.18 1.80
C VAL A 261 -14.71 27.96 3.08
N PHE A 262 -13.87 29.01 3.20
CA PHE A 262 -13.98 29.98 4.27
C PHE A 262 -14.80 31.18 3.80
N SER A 263 -15.64 31.71 4.71
CA SER A 263 -16.41 32.89 4.54
C SER A 263 -16.26 33.74 5.81
N GLY A 264 -15.83 35.00 5.68
CA GLY A 264 -15.60 35.87 6.84
C GLY A 264 -14.53 35.36 7.84
N GLY A 265 -13.55 34.60 7.37
CA GLY A 265 -12.49 34.02 8.22
C GLY A 265 -12.86 32.72 8.96
N HIS A 266 -14.06 32.20 8.74
CA HIS A 266 -14.55 30.94 9.33
C HIS A 266 -14.91 29.94 8.24
N PRO A 267 -14.86 28.62 8.51
CA PRO A 267 -15.46 27.64 7.63
C PRO A 267 -16.93 27.99 7.35
N SER A 268 -17.35 27.87 6.09
CA SER A 268 -18.75 28.15 5.73
C SER A 268 -19.71 27.21 6.46
N ASP A 269 -20.89 27.75 6.83
CA ASP A 269 -21.97 26.96 7.43
C ASP A 269 -22.71 26.12 6.35
N ILE A 270 -21.95 25.19 5.75
CA ILE A 270 -22.44 24.23 4.79
C ILE A 270 -22.25 22.84 5.39
N SER A 271 -23.29 22.00 5.34
CA SER A 271 -23.20 20.64 5.86
C SER A 271 -21.93 19.93 5.38
N TYR A 272 -21.20 19.31 6.30
CA TYR A 272 -19.90 18.65 6.03
C TYR A 272 -20.01 17.50 5.03
N ASN A 273 -21.20 16.92 4.87
CA ASN A 273 -21.47 15.85 3.90
C ASN A 273 -21.74 16.37 2.48
N LYS A 274 -21.72 17.70 2.26
CA LYS A 274 -21.84 18.29 0.93
C LYS A 274 -20.46 18.53 0.30
N ARG A 275 -20.24 17.99 -0.87
CA ARG A 275 -19.16 18.40 -1.76
C ARG A 275 -19.51 19.74 -2.41
N LEU A 276 -18.53 20.61 -2.51
CA LEU A 276 -18.65 21.95 -3.08
C LEU A 276 -18.02 22.07 -4.48
N ASP A 277 -17.48 20.99 -4.97
CA ASP A 277 -16.91 20.82 -6.31
C ASP A 277 -17.96 20.30 -7.32
N GLU A 278 -17.54 19.62 -8.36
CA GLU A 278 -18.40 19.05 -9.39
C GLU A 278 -18.30 17.51 -9.41
N LYS A 279 -19.34 16.83 -9.90
CA LYS A 279 -19.36 15.36 -9.99
C LYS A 279 -18.24 14.76 -10.84
N TRP A 280 -17.69 15.53 -11.77
CA TRP A 280 -16.58 15.12 -12.61
C TRP A 280 -15.20 15.39 -11.98
N ALA A 281 -15.16 16.06 -10.82
CA ALA A 281 -13.90 16.32 -10.10
C ALA A 281 -13.40 15.04 -9.44
N ASN A 282 -12.42 14.40 -10.07
CA ASN A 282 -11.84 13.14 -9.64
C ASN A 282 -10.37 13.02 -10.06
N THR A 283 -9.71 12.05 -9.46
CA THR A 283 -8.42 11.51 -9.85
C THR A 283 -8.64 10.14 -10.48
N VAL A 284 -8.06 9.90 -11.63
CA VAL A 284 -8.08 8.60 -12.30
C VAL A 284 -6.64 8.23 -12.61
N GLY A 285 -6.18 7.07 -12.18
CA GLY A 285 -4.79 6.72 -12.35
C GLY A 285 -4.50 5.23 -12.32
N ILE A 286 -3.25 4.93 -12.62
CA ILE A 286 -2.65 3.60 -12.54
C ILE A 286 -1.34 3.76 -11.79
N SER A 287 -1.17 3.00 -10.71
CA SER A 287 0.11 2.85 -10.05
C SER A 287 0.65 1.44 -10.23
N GLU A 288 1.95 1.36 -10.44
CA GLU A 288 2.66 0.10 -10.66
C GLU A 288 3.92 0.10 -9.80
N THR A 289 4.18 -1.00 -9.12
CA THR A 289 5.43 -1.19 -8.39
C THR A 289 6.01 -2.56 -8.71
N ALA A 290 7.33 -2.63 -8.83
CA ALA A 290 8.05 -3.89 -8.96
C ALA A 290 9.21 -3.90 -7.98
N THR A 291 9.39 -5.00 -7.26
CA THR A 291 10.53 -5.19 -6.36
C THR A 291 11.22 -6.52 -6.63
N ALA A 292 12.55 -6.49 -6.53
CA ALA A 292 13.39 -7.68 -6.55
C ALA A 292 14.31 -7.64 -5.34
N ARG A 293 14.27 -8.66 -4.50
CA ARG A 293 15.13 -8.81 -3.32
C ARG A 293 15.93 -10.09 -3.44
N PHE A 294 17.23 -9.96 -3.45
CA PHE A 294 18.18 -11.07 -3.43
C PHE A 294 18.94 -11.05 -2.10
N GLU A 295 19.01 -12.19 -1.44
CA GLU A 295 19.79 -12.38 -0.22
C GLU A 295 20.75 -13.54 -0.42
N TYR A 296 21.96 -13.39 0.11
CA TYR A 296 23.00 -14.43 0.02
C TYR A 296 23.78 -14.51 1.33
N GLN A 297 23.89 -15.72 1.87
CA GLN A 297 24.72 -16.02 3.04
C GLN A 297 26.16 -16.25 2.59
N LEU A 298 27.00 -15.25 2.77
CA LEU A 298 28.43 -15.29 2.40
C LEU A 298 29.22 -16.24 3.30
N SER A 299 28.98 -16.15 4.61
CA SER A 299 29.52 -17.02 5.65
C SER A 299 28.50 -17.13 6.79
N ASP A 300 28.82 -17.82 7.87
CA ASP A 300 27.94 -17.95 9.03
C ASP A 300 27.63 -16.58 9.68
N ASP A 301 28.57 -15.63 9.60
CA ASP A 301 28.48 -14.29 10.20
C ASP A 301 28.10 -13.20 9.19
N TRP A 302 28.12 -13.47 7.88
CA TRP A 302 27.94 -12.44 6.86
C TRP A 302 26.81 -12.79 5.89
N LYS A 303 25.79 -11.92 5.88
CA LYS A 303 24.67 -11.96 4.94
C LYS A 303 24.65 -10.69 4.09
N THR A 304 24.46 -10.84 2.80
CA THR A 304 24.29 -9.73 1.85
C THR A 304 22.83 -9.69 1.40
N ARG A 305 22.26 -8.48 1.35
CA ARG A 305 20.94 -8.21 0.78
C ARG A 305 21.05 -7.14 -0.30
N LEU A 306 20.54 -7.44 -1.48
CA LEU A 306 20.37 -6.50 -2.57
C LEU A 306 18.88 -6.33 -2.83
N THR A 307 18.39 -5.10 -2.80
CA THR A 307 17.00 -4.79 -3.12
C THR A 307 16.96 -3.78 -4.26
N TYR A 308 16.21 -4.11 -5.28
CA TYR A 308 15.88 -3.21 -6.39
C TYR A 308 14.39 -2.93 -6.37
N GLY A 309 13.99 -1.67 -6.55
CA GLY A 309 12.60 -1.25 -6.66
C GLY A 309 12.40 -0.32 -7.85
N TRP A 310 11.30 -0.54 -8.54
CA TRP A 310 10.79 0.34 -9.57
C TRP A 310 9.35 0.73 -9.25
N ASN A 311 9.04 2.01 -9.41
CA ASN A 311 7.72 2.57 -9.15
C ASN A 311 7.32 3.45 -10.33
N ASN A 312 6.04 3.40 -10.68
CA ASN A 312 5.43 4.27 -11.68
C ASN A 312 4.01 4.65 -11.24
N ASP A 313 3.67 5.92 -11.30
CA ASP A 313 2.34 6.43 -10.94
C ASP A 313 1.90 7.46 -11.98
N ARG A 314 0.92 7.08 -12.77
CA ARG A 314 0.35 7.92 -13.84
C ARG A 314 -1.09 8.23 -13.51
N TYR A 315 -1.43 9.49 -13.40
CA TYR A 315 -2.80 9.88 -13.11
C TYR A 315 -3.22 11.18 -13.80
N SER A 316 -4.52 11.29 -14.01
CA SER A 316 -5.17 12.50 -14.47
C SER A 316 -6.02 13.10 -13.35
N LEU A 317 -5.90 14.39 -13.16
CA LEU A 317 -6.72 15.17 -12.24
C LEU A 317 -7.76 15.98 -13.01
N SER A 318 -9.01 15.92 -12.54
CA SER A 318 -10.07 16.84 -12.94
C SER A 318 -10.54 17.58 -11.69
N ILE A 319 -10.32 18.88 -11.67
CA ILE A 319 -10.47 19.71 -10.48
C ILE A 319 -11.57 20.75 -10.70
N ALA A 320 -12.49 20.84 -9.75
CA ALA A 320 -13.45 21.95 -9.60
C ALA A 320 -13.38 22.53 -8.20
N GLN A 321 -12.21 23.06 -7.83
CA GLN A 321 -11.92 23.48 -6.47
C GLN A 321 -12.78 24.68 -6.07
N PRO A 322 -13.56 24.61 -4.96
CA PRO A 322 -14.24 25.75 -4.39
C PRO A 322 -13.22 26.76 -3.87
N SER A 323 -13.42 28.05 -4.16
CA SER A 323 -12.46 29.09 -3.80
C SER A 323 -13.05 30.14 -2.86
N THR A 324 -14.23 30.66 -3.13
CA THR A 324 -14.88 31.68 -2.29
C THR A 324 -16.37 31.50 -2.26
N LEU A 325 -16.96 31.82 -1.12
CA LEU A 325 -18.42 31.95 -0.94
C LEU A 325 -18.72 33.40 -0.57
N SER A 326 -19.50 34.07 -1.42
CA SER A 326 -19.95 35.46 -1.14
C SER A 326 -21.13 35.47 -0.17
N GLY A 327 -21.35 36.62 0.50
CA GLY A 327 -22.43 36.78 1.45
C GLY A 327 -23.84 36.62 0.86
N ASN A 328 -23.99 36.69 -0.46
CA ASN A 328 -25.25 36.42 -1.18
C ASN A 328 -25.39 34.95 -1.61
N GLY A 329 -24.52 34.05 -1.14
CA GLY A 329 -24.58 32.61 -1.40
C GLY A 329 -23.97 32.17 -2.75
N VAL A 330 -23.26 33.04 -3.46
CA VAL A 330 -22.58 32.67 -4.72
C VAL A 330 -21.27 31.98 -4.42
N LEU A 331 -21.16 30.72 -4.83
CA LEU A 331 -19.94 29.94 -4.75
C LEU A 331 -19.11 30.09 -6.03
N ARG A 332 -17.88 30.55 -5.89
CA ARG A 332 -16.90 30.55 -7.00
C ARG A 332 -16.04 29.28 -6.93
N ARG A 333 -15.75 28.74 -8.09
CA ARG A 333 -14.89 27.56 -8.26
C ARG A 333 -13.81 27.85 -9.29
N GLN A 334 -12.66 27.21 -9.10
CA GLN A 334 -11.61 27.12 -10.12
C GLN A 334 -11.67 25.74 -10.74
N ALA A 335 -11.86 25.69 -12.05
CA ALA A 335 -11.79 24.44 -12.81
C ALA A 335 -10.41 24.33 -13.45
N ASN A 336 -9.76 23.20 -13.24
CA ASN A 336 -8.46 22.87 -13.79
C ASN A 336 -8.37 21.35 -14.01
N GLY A 337 -7.33 20.93 -14.72
CA GLY A 337 -7.03 19.52 -14.92
C GLY A 337 -5.62 19.34 -15.42
N GLY A 338 -5.07 18.17 -15.21
CA GLY A 338 -3.72 17.85 -15.64
C GLY A 338 -3.53 16.34 -15.74
N HIS A 339 -2.50 15.96 -16.45
CA HIS A 339 -2.00 14.59 -16.54
C HIS A 339 -0.60 14.58 -15.94
N TYR A 340 -0.30 13.57 -15.15
CA TYR A 340 0.94 13.40 -14.41
C TYR A 340 1.48 12.00 -14.64
N ASP A 341 2.76 11.91 -14.99
CA ASP A 341 3.51 10.67 -15.22
C ASP A 341 4.70 10.59 -14.27
#